data_d7e11b0e81de2c6f51e815c67592cf40
#
_entry.id   d7e11b0e81de2c6f51e815c67592cf40
#
_cell.length_a   1.000
_cell.length_b   1.000
_cell.length_c   1.000
_cell.angle_alpha   90.00
_cell.angle_beta   90.00
_cell.angle_gamma   90.00
#
_symmetry.space_group_name_H-M   'P 1'
#
loop_
_entity.id
_entity.type
_entity.pdbx_description
1 polymer ?
#
loop_
_entity_poly.entity_id
_entity_poly.type
_entity_poly.pdbx_seq_one_letter_code
_entity_poly.pdbx_strand_id
1 'polypeptide(L)'
;MPTRPAARVILRPPTAADAPAFLAAVKASRRLHGQWVQAPSTPAQFRVYLKRYAAKDAAATHAGLVALRKEDGALVGVFNFSNIVRGPFRSACLGYYAFAPLAGQGYMTEAFALALDLAYAKLGLHRVEANVQPTNRRSIALVARIGLAREGYSRRYIKIAGRWRDHVRFAMLAEDWRATKRKQKRARR
;
A
#
# COMPACT_ATOMS: atom_id res chain seq x y z
N MET A 1 6.32 -13.42 29.29
CA MET A 1 6.58 -12.30 28.35
C MET A 1 5.69 -12.46 27.13
N PRO A 2 4.75 -11.56 26.85
CA PRO A 2 3.93 -11.70 25.66
C PRO A 2 4.82 -11.50 24.43
N THR A 3 5.04 -12.60 23.69
CA THR A 3 5.65 -12.56 22.37
C THR A 3 4.82 -11.66 21.48
N ARG A 4 5.48 -10.86 20.62
CA ARG A 4 4.77 -10.13 19.54
C ARG A 4 3.84 -11.14 18.87
N PRO A 5 2.52 -10.91 18.82
CA PRO A 5 1.69 -11.76 18.00
C PRO A 5 2.30 -11.77 16.60
N ALA A 6 2.51 -12.95 16.06
CA ALA A 6 3.04 -13.11 14.71
C ALA A 6 2.20 -12.25 13.77
N ALA A 7 2.85 -11.57 12.79
CA ALA A 7 2.10 -10.73 11.85
C ALA A 7 0.96 -11.57 11.27
N ARG A 8 -0.28 -11.09 11.40
CA ARG A 8 -1.50 -11.77 10.94
C ARG A 8 -1.65 -11.76 9.42
N VAL A 9 -0.78 -11.02 8.74
CA VAL A 9 -0.80 -10.85 7.28
C VAL A 9 0.51 -11.24 6.64
N ILE A 10 0.45 -11.61 5.37
CA ILE A 10 1.60 -11.76 4.47
C ILE A 10 1.42 -10.87 3.26
N LEU A 11 2.54 -10.52 2.62
CA LEU A 11 2.57 -9.82 1.33
C LEU A 11 3.23 -10.71 0.28
N ARG A 12 2.64 -10.76 -0.89
CA ARG A 12 3.23 -11.37 -2.09
C ARG A 12 2.81 -10.64 -3.37
N PRO A 13 3.53 -10.79 -4.47
CA PRO A 13 3.04 -10.33 -5.77
C PRO A 13 1.68 -10.96 -6.11
N PRO A 14 0.79 -10.22 -6.80
CA PRO A 14 -0.45 -10.77 -7.32
C PRO A 14 -0.16 -11.75 -8.47
N THR A 15 -1.01 -12.75 -8.62
CA THR A 15 -0.95 -13.75 -9.70
C THR A 15 -2.27 -13.83 -10.46
N ALA A 16 -2.27 -14.51 -11.60
CA ALA A 16 -3.51 -14.73 -12.36
C ALA A 16 -4.55 -15.53 -11.57
N ALA A 17 -4.11 -16.43 -10.69
CA ALA A 17 -5.00 -17.22 -9.83
C ALA A 17 -5.78 -16.37 -8.82
N ASP A 18 -5.32 -15.16 -8.51
CA ASP A 18 -6.02 -14.24 -7.60
C ASP A 18 -7.26 -13.60 -8.23
N ALA A 19 -7.44 -13.66 -9.55
CA ALA A 19 -8.48 -12.91 -10.25
C ALA A 19 -9.90 -13.11 -9.68
N PRO A 20 -10.41 -14.34 -9.43
CA PRO A 20 -11.76 -14.52 -8.90
C PRO A 20 -11.95 -13.85 -7.54
N ALA A 21 -11.05 -14.13 -6.58
CA ALA A 21 -11.10 -13.57 -5.23
C ALA A 21 -10.92 -12.05 -5.24
N PHE A 22 -9.99 -11.53 -6.07
CA PHE A 22 -9.73 -10.10 -6.20
C PHE A 22 -10.95 -9.34 -6.72
N LEU A 23 -11.57 -9.83 -7.81
CA LEU A 23 -12.75 -9.19 -8.40
C LEU A 23 -13.96 -9.23 -7.46
N ALA A 24 -14.15 -10.34 -6.74
CA ALA A 24 -15.18 -10.45 -5.71
C ALA A 24 -14.94 -9.44 -4.57
N ALA A 25 -13.69 -9.33 -4.09
CA ALA A 25 -13.31 -8.37 -3.05
C ALA A 25 -13.50 -6.92 -3.51
N VAL A 26 -13.16 -6.58 -4.76
CA VAL A 26 -13.42 -5.25 -5.35
C VAL A 26 -14.92 -4.96 -5.39
N LYS A 27 -15.73 -5.92 -5.84
CA LYS A 27 -17.20 -5.79 -5.88
C LYS A 27 -17.78 -5.51 -4.50
N ALA A 28 -17.35 -6.26 -3.48
CA ALA A 28 -17.76 -6.08 -2.09
C ALA A 28 -17.29 -4.72 -1.50
N SER A 29 -16.22 -4.15 -2.06
CA SER A 29 -15.59 -2.93 -1.53
C SER A 29 -16.04 -1.64 -2.20
N ARG A 30 -17.01 -1.65 -3.09
CA ARG A 30 -17.44 -0.47 -3.87
C ARG A 30 -17.73 0.75 -2.99
N ARG A 31 -18.42 0.57 -1.87
CA ARG A 31 -18.73 1.67 -0.93
C ARG A 31 -17.47 2.18 -0.22
N LEU A 32 -16.57 1.29 0.17
CA LEU A 32 -15.30 1.65 0.82
C LEU A 32 -14.37 2.40 -0.14
N HIS A 33 -14.27 1.92 -1.37
CA HIS A 33 -13.43 2.52 -2.40
C HIS A 33 -13.96 3.89 -2.85
N GLY A 34 -15.28 4.02 -3.03
CA GLY A 34 -15.94 5.28 -3.36
C GLY A 34 -15.25 6.03 -4.50
N GLN A 35 -14.95 7.30 -4.25
CA GLN A 35 -14.23 8.17 -5.20
C GLN A 35 -12.70 8.08 -5.11
N TRP A 36 -12.17 7.32 -4.13
CA TRP A 36 -10.74 7.30 -3.81
C TRP A 36 -9.94 6.31 -4.64
N VAL A 37 -10.57 5.19 -5.04
CA VAL A 37 -9.90 4.03 -5.61
C VAL A 37 -10.58 3.60 -6.90
N GLN A 38 -9.78 3.43 -7.95
CA GLN A 38 -10.19 2.79 -9.20
C GLN A 38 -9.50 1.42 -9.31
N ALA A 39 -10.02 0.44 -8.55
CA ALA A 39 -9.51 -0.91 -8.60
C ALA A 39 -9.97 -1.64 -9.88
N PRO A 40 -9.16 -2.57 -10.42
CA PRO A 40 -9.58 -3.44 -11.52
C PRO A 40 -10.87 -4.17 -11.17
N SER A 41 -11.94 -3.96 -11.93
CA SER A 41 -13.28 -4.52 -11.67
C SER A 41 -13.74 -5.56 -12.70
N THR A 42 -12.91 -5.81 -13.73
CA THR A 42 -13.14 -6.84 -14.76
C THR A 42 -11.91 -7.71 -14.95
N PRO A 43 -12.04 -8.94 -15.48
CA PRO A 43 -10.89 -9.79 -15.78
C PRO A 43 -9.88 -9.13 -16.72
N ALA A 44 -10.35 -8.35 -17.71
CA ALA A 44 -9.48 -7.62 -18.63
C ALA A 44 -8.64 -6.55 -17.90
N GLN A 45 -9.27 -5.76 -17.03
CA GLN A 45 -8.57 -4.76 -16.21
C GLN A 45 -7.59 -5.42 -15.23
N PHE A 46 -7.93 -6.57 -14.66
CA PHE A 46 -7.02 -7.30 -13.77
C PHE A 46 -5.80 -7.83 -14.53
N ARG A 47 -5.95 -8.32 -15.77
CA ARG A 47 -4.81 -8.68 -16.62
C ARG A 47 -3.88 -7.50 -16.90
N VAL A 48 -4.44 -6.32 -17.19
CA VAL A 48 -3.64 -5.09 -17.36
C VAL A 48 -2.91 -4.72 -16.07
N TYR A 49 -3.59 -4.85 -14.93
CA TYR A 49 -2.98 -4.64 -13.61
C TYR A 49 -1.79 -5.58 -13.36
N LEU A 50 -1.93 -6.87 -13.67
CA LEU A 50 -0.84 -7.83 -13.53
C LEU A 50 0.37 -7.49 -14.43
N LYS A 51 0.14 -7.12 -15.69
CA LYS A 51 1.21 -6.66 -16.58
C LYS A 51 1.98 -5.48 -16.00
N ARG A 52 1.27 -4.54 -15.36
CA ARG A 52 1.89 -3.34 -14.78
C ARG A 52 2.65 -3.61 -13.49
N TYR A 53 2.17 -4.51 -12.62
CA TYR A 53 2.65 -4.60 -11.25
C TYR A 53 3.29 -5.95 -10.88
N ALA A 54 3.13 -6.98 -11.69
CA ALA A 54 3.64 -8.31 -11.42
C ALA A 54 4.57 -8.86 -12.51
N ALA A 55 4.64 -8.25 -13.69
CA ALA A 55 5.54 -8.67 -14.75
C ALA A 55 7.00 -8.33 -14.42
N LYS A 56 7.93 -9.19 -14.85
CA LYS A 56 9.37 -8.96 -14.64
C LYS A 56 9.84 -7.62 -15.23
N ASP A 57 9.37 -7.26 -16.41
CA ASP A 57 9.75 -6.02 -17.11
C ASP A 57 9.23 -4.76 -16.38
N ALA A 58 8.14 -4.88 -15.63
CA ALA A 58 7.61 -3.79 -14.83
C ALA A 58 8.43 -3.53 -13.56
N ALA A 59 9.23 -4.50 -13.10
CA ALA A 59 9.94 -4.44 -11.80
C ALA A 59 10.95 -3.28 -11.70
N ALA A 60 11.40 -2.73 -12.82
CA ALA A 60 12.26 -1.55 -12.84
C ALA A 60 11.54 -0.30 -12.28
N THR A 61 10.25 -0.14 -12.55
CA THR A 61 9.46 1.07 -12.26
C THR A 61 8.21 0.84 -11.40
N HIS A 62 7.79 -0.40 -11.25
CA HIS A 62 6.57 -0.78 -10.51
C HIS A 62 6.77 -2.06 -9.70
N ALA A 63 6.09 -2.17 -8.57
CA ALA A 63 5.98 -3.41 -7.81
C ALA A 63 4.62 -3.47 -7.11
N GLY A 64 3.84 -4.51 -7.39
CA GLY A 64 2.53 -4.72 -6.78
C GLY A 64 2.56 -5.84 -5.75
N LEU A 65 1.80 -5.65 -4.67
CA LEU A 65 1.65 -6.63 -3.60
C LEU A 65 0.18 -6.77 -3.23
N VAL A 66 -0.27 -7.98 -3.04
CA VAL A 66 -1.52 -8.29 -2.34
C VAL A 66 -1.21 -8.65 -0.91
N ALA A 67 -2.00 -8.10 0.01
CA ALA A 67 -1.97 -8.46 1.42
C ALA A 67 -3.01 -9.53 1.68
N LEU A 68 -2.60 -10.63 2.29
CA LEU A 68 -3.44 -11.77 2.61
C LEU A 68 -3.45 -11.99 4.11
N ARG A 69 -4.61 -12.30 4.69
CA ARG A 69 -4.71 -12.80 6.05
C ARG A 69 -4.12 -14.21 6.11
N LYS A 70 -3.29 -14.48 7.11
CA LYS A 70 -2.59 -15.78 7.22
C LYS A 70 -3.51 -16.94 7.52
N GLU A 71 -4.56 -16.68 8.25
CA GLU A 71 -5.48 -17.69 8.76
C GLU A 71 -6.18 -18.45 7.64
N ASP A 72 -6.63 -17.74 6.61
CA ASP A 72 -7.50 -18.29 5.55
C ASP A 72 -7.13 -17.84 4.14
N GLY A 73 -6.08 -17.03 3.99
CA GLY A 73 -5.68 -16.47 2.70
C GLY A 73 -6.60 -15.38 2.17
N ALA A 74 -7.54 -14.88 2.96
CA ALA A 74 -8.45 -13.82 2.53
C ALA A 74 -7.71 -12.53 2.18
N LEU A 75 -8.15 -11.87 1.11
CA LEU A 75 -7.58 -10.61 0.63
C LEU A 75 -7.90 -9.46 1.59
N VAL A 76 -6.86 -8.87 2.17
CA VAL A 76 -6.91 -7.72 3.06
C VAL A 76 -6.87 -6.41 2.28
N GLY A 77 -6.01 -6.33 1.27
CA GLY A 77 -5.80 -5.11 0.49
C GLY A 77 -4.64 -5.23 -0.48
N VAL A 78 -4.30 -4.08 -1.06
CA VAL A 78 -3.28 -3.96 -2.13
C VAL A 78 -2.31 -2.85 -1.78
N PHE A 79 -1.03 -3.04 -2.15
CA PHE A 79 0.05 -2.06 -2.07
C PHE A 79 0.78 -2.02 -3.41
N ASN A 80 0.77 -0.88 -4.07
CA ASN A 80 1.34 -0.67 -5.39
C ASN A 80 2.43 0.39 -5.34
N PHE A 81 3.67 -0.02 -5.46
CA PHE A 81 4.77 0.91 -5.72
C PHE A 81 4.77 1.27 -7.19
N SER A 82 4.81 2.56 -7.48
CA SER A 82 4.90 3.14 -8.81
C SER A 82 5.94 4.25 -8.83
N ASN A 83 6.38 4.62 -10.04
CA ASN A 83 7.42 5.63 -10.21
C ASN A 83 8.66 5.29 -9.36
N ILE A 84 9.08 4.03 -9.39
CA ILE A 84 10.32 3.61 -8.74
C ILE A 84 11.48 4.24 -9.50
N VAL A 85 12.13 5.19 -8.86
CA VAL A 85 13.33 5.87 -9.40
C VAL A 85 14.55 5.34 -8.68
N ARG A 86 15.56 4.94 -9.43
CA ARG A 86 16.84 4.41 -8.93
C ARG A 86 17.92 5.50 -8.86
N GLY A 87 19.16 5.11 -8.73
CA GLY A 87 20.31 6.01 -8.63
C GLY A 87 20.28 6.84 -7.35
N PRO A 88 20.60 8.13 -7.39
CA PRO A 88 20.63 8.99 -6.20
C PRO A 88 19.27 9.21 -5.56
N PHE A 89 18.17 9.10 -6.32
CA PHE A 89 16.82 9.40 -5.84
C PHE A 89 16.22 8.28 -4.96
N ARG A 90 16.34 7.03 -5.36
CA ARG A 90 15.91 5.82 -4.64
C ARG A 90 14.54 5.98 -3.97
N SER A 91 13.55 6.44 -4.73
CA SER A 91 12.22 6.80 -4.24
C SER A 91 11.11 6.09 -5.02
N ALA A 92 9.94 5.95 -4.41
CA ALA A 92 8.72 5.48 -5.06
C ALA A 92 7.47 6.09 -4.44
N CYS A 93 6.38 6.15 -5.23
CA CYS A 93 5.03 6.42 -4.73
C CYS A 93 4.34 5.11 -4.37
N LEU A 94 3.74 5.05 -3.19
CA LEU A 94 2.96 3.92 -2.69
C LEU A 94 1.47 4.24 -2.71
N GLY A 95 0.76 3.65 -3.66
CA GLY A 95 -0.70 3.57 -3.66
C GLY A 95 -1.18 2.33 -2.91
N TYR A 96 -2.27 2.44 -2.17
CA TYR A 96 -2.82 1.31 -1.41
C TYR A 96 -4.32 1.43 -1.21
N TYR A 97 -4.98 0.30 -1.02
CA TYR A 97 -6.39 0.26 -0.65
C TYR A 97 -6.74 -1.05 0.07
N ALA A 98 -7.73 -0.98 0.95
CA ALA A 98 -8.24 -2.12 1.70
C ALA A 98 -9.42 -2.77 0.98
N PHE A 99 -9.68 -4.03 1.29
CA PHE A 99 -10.94 -4.70 0.96
C PHE A 99 -11.90 -4.68 2.15
N ALA A 100 -13.20 -4.43 1.88
CA ALA A 100 -14.21 -4.14 2.88
C ALA A 100 -14.38 -5.22 3.97
N PRO A 101 -14.39 -6.53 3.67
CA PRO A 101 -14.64 -7.54 4.70
C PRO A 101 -13.65 -7.49 5.87
N LEU A 102 -12.40 -7.06 5.62
CA LEU A 102 -11.32 -7.01 6.60
C LEU A 102 -10.86 -5.59 6.95
N ALA A 103 -11.58 -4.59 6.45
CA ALA A 103 -11.27 -3.18 6.75
C ALA A 103 -11.56 -2.84 8.22
N GLY A 104 -10.78 -1.93 8.81
CA GLY A 104 -10.98 -1.47 10.18
C GLY A 104 -10.40 -2.38 11.28
N GLN A 105 -9.92 -3.57 10.94
CA GLN A 105 -9.44 -4.58 11.91
C GLN A 105 -7.91 -4.52 12.16
N GLY A 106 -7.24 -3.47 11.71
CA GLY A 106 -5.80 -3.28 11.91
C GLY A 106 -4.89 -3.97 10.88
N TYR A 107 -5.41 -4.89 10.07
CA TYR A 107 -4.63 -5.61 9.06
C TYR A 107 -3.87 -4.70 8.09
N MET A 108 -4.49 -3.60 7.63
CA MET A 108 -3.82 -2.64 6.73
C MET A 108 -2.64 -1.95 7.39
N THR A 109 -2.68 -1.72 8.70
CA THR A 109 -1.52 -1.16 9.44
C THR A 109 -0.37 -2.15 9.46
N GLU A 110 -0.65 -3.42 9.72
CA GLU A 110 0.37 -4.49 9.69
C GLU A 110 0.95 -4.68 8.29
N ALA A 111 0.08 -4.72 7.27
CA ALA A 111 0.48 -4.88 5.87
C ALA A 111 1.31 -3.70 5.37
N PHE A 112 0.97 -2.46 5.77
CA PHE A 112 1.74 -1.27 5.41
C PHE A 112 3.16 -1.33 5.99
N ALA A 113 3.29 -1.75 7.24
CA ALA A 113 4.59 -1.93 7.87
C ALA A 113 5.46 -2.96 7.12
N LEU A 114 4.87 -4.09 6.70
CA LEU A 114 5.56 -5.09 5.88
C LEU A 114 5.92 -4.55 4.48
N ALA A 115 5.06 -3.72 3.88
CA ALA A 115 5.34 -3.09 2.59
C ALA A 115 6.54 -2.13 2.69
N LEU A 116 6.66 -1.35 3.77
CA LEU A 116 7.83 -0.51 4.02
C LEU A 116 9.10 -1.35 4.25
N ASP A 117 9.00 -2.46 5.01
CA ASP A 117 10.13 -3.38 5.18
C ASP A 117 10.63 -3.91 3.82
N LEU A 118 9.70 -4.31 2.95
CA LEU A 118 10.04 -4.77 1.59
C LEU A 118 10.65 -3.64 0.75
N ALA A 119 10.08 -2.44 0.81
CA ALA A 119 10.56 -1.29 0.05
C ALA A 119 12.03 -0.98 0.36
N TYR A 120 12.40 -0.97 1.64
CA TYR A 120 13.75 -0.65 2.05
C TYR A 120 14.73 -1.82 1.94
N ALA A 121 14.30 -3.05 2.32
CA ALA A 121 15.18 -4.21 2.34
C ALA A 121 15.34 -4.91 0.99
N LYS A 122 14.28 -4.94 0.16
CA LYS A 122 14.28 -5.68 -1.11
C LYS A 122 14.34 -4.76 -2.33
N LEU A 123 13.58 -3.66 -2.34
CA LEU A 123 13.61 -2.71 -3.47
C LEU A 123 14.75 -1.71 -3.34
N GLY A 124 15.46 -1.65 -2.20
CA GLY A 124 16.60 -0.76 -1.97
C GLY A 124 16.23 0.72 -2.00
N LEU A 125 14.98 1.07 -1.69
CA LEU A 125 14.55 2.46 -1.68
C LEU A 125 15.10 3.20 -0.44
N HIS A 126 15.27 4.50 -0.58
CA HIS A 126 15.54 5.43 0.52
C HIS A 126 14.26 6.11 1.01
N ARG A 127 13.31 6.35 0.08
CA ARG A 127 12.11 7.13 0.34
C ARG A 127 10.85 6.45 -0.23
N VAL A 128 9.77 6.43 0.54
CA VAL A 128 8.44 6.02 0.11
C VAL A 128 7.45 7.15 0.35
N GLU A 129 6.77 7.59 -0.70
CA GLU A 129 5.74 8.62 -0.65
C GLU A 129 4.34 8.01 -0.66
N ALA A 130 3.43 8.59 0.11
CA ALA A 130 2.00 8.30 0.05
C ALA A 130 1.23 9.60 -0.15
N ASN A 131 0.51 9.70 -1.26
CA ASN A 131 -0.24 10.89 -1.64
C ASN A 131 -1.72 10.62 -1.42
N VAL A 132 -2.34 11.33 -0.48
CA VAL A 132 -3.71 11.07 0.00
C VAL A 132 -4.62 12.25 -0.29
N GLN A 133 -5.79 12.01 -0.88
CA GLN A 133 -6.79 13.06 -1.08
C GLN A 133 -7.21 13.65 0.29
N PRO A 134 -7.34 14.99 0.43
CA PRO A 134 -7.51 15.67 1.75
C PRO A 134 -8.74 15.20 2.51
N THR A 135 -9.78 14.80 1.81
CA THR A 135 -11.04 14.35 2.40
C THR A 135 -11.06 12.85 2.75
N ASN A 136 -10.01 12.08 2.38
CA ASN A 136 -9.88 10.66 2.73
C ASN A 136 -9.30 10.50 4.15
N ARG A 137 -10.09 10.85 5.17
CA ARG A 137 -9.70 10.83 6.59
C ARG A 137 -9.17 9.47 7.05
N ARG A 138 -9.73 8.36 6.52
CA ARG A 138 -9.28 6.99 6.89
C ARG A 138 -7.86 6.72 6.42
N SER A 139 -7.52 7.11 5.20
CA SER A 139 -6.17 6.96 4.66
C SER A 139 -5.17 7.88 5.37
N ILE A 140 -5.55 9.13 5.66
CA ILE A 140 -4.72 10.06 6.45
C ILE A 140 -4.43 9.48 7.84
N ALA A 141 -5.44 8.95 8.53
CA ALA A 141 -5.26 8.32 9.84
C ALA A 141 -4.34 7.08 9.78
N LEU A 142 -4.39 6.32 8.68
CA LEU A 142 -3.52 5.16 8.48
C LEU A 142 -2.04 5.60 8.33
N VAL A 143 -1.73 6.54 7.43
CA VAL A 143 -0.34 6.99 7.22
C VAL A 143 0.23 7.68 8.46
N ALA A 144 -0.59 8.45 9.19
CA ALA A 144 -0.18 9.05 10.46
C ALA A 144 0.14 7.99 11.53
N ARG A 145 -0.67 6.93 11.64
CA ARG A 145 -0.45 5.81 12.57
C ARG A 145 0.83 5.04 12.24
N ILE A 146 1.17 4.90 10.97
CA ILE A 146 2.43 4.29 10.52
C ILE A 146 3.62 5.20 10.84
N GLY A 147 3.39 6.51 10.96
CA GLY A 147 4.41 7.51 11.27
C GLY A 147 5.02 8.19 10.03
N LEU A 148 4.30 8.21 8.89
CA LEU A 148 4.74 9.00 7.74
C LEU A 148 4.68 10.49 8.10
N ALA A 149 5.74 11.22 7.78
CA ALA A 149 5.79 12.67 7.92
C ALA A 149 4.92 13.36 6.87
N ARG A 150 4.14 14.35 7.29
CA ARG A 150 3.41 15.22 6.37
C ARG A 150 4.37 16.27 5.82
N GLU A 151 4.53 16.32 4.49
CA GLU A 151 5.51 17.21 3.85
C GLU A 151 4.88 18.33 3.01
N GLY A 152 3.58 18.28 2.78
CA GLY A 152 2.96 19.35 2.03
C GLY A 152 1.58 19.03 1.46
N TYR A 153 1.15 19.93 0.58
CA TYR A 153 -0.11 19.86 -0.13
C TYR A 153 0.14 20.21 -1.61
N SER A 154 -0.41 19.38 -2.50
CA SER A 154 -0.30 19.60 -3.95
C SER A 154 -1.69 19.73 -4.56
N ARG A 155 -1.96 20.89 -5.15
CA ARG A 155 -3.23 21.15 -5.84
C ARG A 155 -3.24 20.43 -7.18
N ARG A 156 -4.40 19.87 -7.56
CA ARG A 156 -4.63 19.23 -8.87
C ARG A 156 -3.50 18.25 -9.26
N TYR A 157 -3.07 17.43 -8.32
CA TYR A 157 -1.84 16.65 -8.39
C TYR A 157 -1.98 15.36 -9.21
N ILE A 158 -3.03 14.59 -8.97
CA ILE A 158 -3.26 13.30 -9.64
C ILE A 158 -4.64 13.30 -10.29
N LYS A 159 -4.72 12.83 -11.54
CA LYS A 159 -5.99 12.66 -12.26
C LYS A 159 -6.63 11.33 -11.85
N ILE A 160 -7.79 11.41 -11.17
CA ILE A 160 -8.55 10.24 -10.70
C ILE A 160 -9.98 10.36 -11.24
N ALA A 161 -10.48 9.30 -11.91
CA ALA A 161 -11.79 9.29 -12.54
C ALA A 161 -12.02 10.52 -13.44
N GLY A 162 -11.04 10.85 -14.27
CA GLY A 162 -11.11 11.98 -15.21
C GLY A 162 -10.94 13.37 -14.61
N ARG A 163 -10.81 13.50 -13.27
CA ARG A 163 -10.69 14.80 -12.57
C ARG A 163 -9.36 14.92 -11.86
N TRP A 164 -8.72 16.08 -11.97
CA TRP A 164 -7.53 16.43 -11.20
C TRP A 164 -7.91 16.62 -9.73
N ARG A 165 -7.23 15.90 -8.83
CA ARG A 165 -7.50 15.89 -7.38
C ARG A 165 -6.32 16.42 -6.61
N ASP A 166 -6.62 17.19 -5.56
CA ASP A 166 -5.62 17.65 -4.60
C ASP A 166 -5.15 16.49 -3.71
N HIS A 167 -3.90 16.55 -3.25
CA HIS A 167 -3.33 15.55 -2.36
C HIS A 167 -2.52 16.20 -1.25
N VAL A 168 -2.66 15.67 -0.05
CA VAL A 168 -1.70 15.85 1.05
C VAL A 168 -0.58 14.85 0.82
N ARG A 169 0.66 15.34 0.84
CA ARG A 169 1.85 14.51 0.63
C ARG A 169 2.41 14.05 1.96
N PHE A 170 2.66 12.76 2.04
CA PHE A 170 3.32 12.10 3.16
C PHE A 170 4.51 11.31 2.65
N ALA A 171 5.55 11.19 3.49
CA ALA A 171 6.70 10.34 3.19
C ALA A 171 7.24 9.64 4.42
N MET A 172 7.97 8.54 4.17
CA MET A 172 8.77 7.83 5.15
C MET A 172 10.15 7.62 4.57
N LEU A 173 11.19 7.97 5.31
CA LEU A 173 12.58 7.68 4.98
C LEU A 173 12.99 6.32 5.59
N ALA A 174 13.98 5.68 4.97
CA ALA A 174 14.46 4.38 5.44
C ALA A 174 15.05 4.45 6.87
N GLU A 175 15.75 5.53 7.19
CA GLU A 175 16.32 5.78 8.54
C GLU A 175 15.23 6.04 9.59
N ASP A 176 14.18 6.79 9.26
CA ASP A 176 13.05 7.05 10.17
C ASP A 176 12.27 5.78 10.45
N TRP A 177 12.07 4.94 9.42
CA TRP A 177 11.45 3.64 9.59
C TRP A 177 12.25 2.72 10.51
N ARG A 178 13.58 2.66 10.34
CA ARG A 178 14.47 1.89 11.22
C ARG A 178 14.41 2.43 12.65
N ALA A 179 14.37 3.75 12.84
CA ALA A 179 14.25 4.37 14.17
C ALA A 179 12.90 4.02 14.82
N THR A 180 11.79 4.09 14.08
CA THR A 180 10.46 3.71 14.53
C THR A 180 10.43 2.24 15.00
N LYS A 181 11.00 1.34 14.21
CA LYS A 181 11.09 -0.09 14.59
C LYS A 181 11.93 -0.31 15.85
N ARG A 182 13.05 0.41 16.02
CA ARG A 182 13.86 0.34 17.24
C ARG A 182 13.08 0.82 18.47
N LYS A 183 12.35 1.94 18.38
CA LYS A 183 11.50 2.43 19.48
C LYS A 183 10.41 1.42 19.84
N GLN A 184 9.73 0.84 18.86
CA GLN A 184 8.72 -0.20 19.09
C GLN A 184 9.29 -1.45 19.75
N LYS A 185 10.51 -1.86 19.40
CA LYS A 185 11.19 -3.01 20.04
C LYS A 185 11.58 -2.72 21.50
N ARG A 186 12.01 -1.47 21.80
CA ARG A 186 12.35 -1.07 23.19
C ARG A 186 11.13 -0.98 24.09
N ALA A 187 10.02 -0.41 23.60
CA ALA A 187 8.77 -0.28 24.36
C ALA A 187 8.08 -1.63 24.71
N ARG A 188 8.59 -2.74 24.18
CA ARG A 188 8.07 -4.09 24.39
C ARG A 188 8.96 -4.98 25.27
N ARG A 189 10.11 -4.45 25.67
CA ARG A 189 10.99 -5.05 26.68
C ARG A 189 10.71 -4.49 28.06
#